data_27fe93ced4aff4156692a1e5069cc290
#
_entry.id   27fe93ced4aff4156692a1e5069cc290
#
_cell.length_a   1.000
_cell.length_b   1.000
_cell.length_c   1.000
_cell.angle_alpha   90.00
_cell.angle_beta   90.00
_cell.angle_gamma   90.00
#
_symmetry.space_group_name_H-M   'P 1'
#
loop_
_entity.id
_entity.type
_entity.pdbx_description
1 polymer ?
#
loop_
_entity_poly.entity_id
_entity_poly.type
_entity_poly.pdbx_seq_one_letter_code
_entity_poly.pdbx_strand_id
1 'polypeptide(L)'
;MPTRRAVLLVMLALAGCGFELRREPEFHFHSVALAGFKADSPLAADLRQQLGRSKLKLESDQNRAEVVIEAVRDTRDKTVVVSTSAGQVREWQLRLRMDYLLRTPSGELLLPRTELTMTREMNYTESQALAKEQEEAQLYRAMQSDAINQVMRRLAAVRLPG
;
A
#
# COMPACT_ATOMS: atom_id res chain seq x y z
N MET A 1 -12.79 -1.03 -55.28
CA MET A 1 -11.77 -0.85 -54.22
C MET A 1 -12.44 -0.68 -52.83
N PRO A 2 -13.12 -1.69 -52.29
CA PRO A 2 -13.80 -1.60 -50.98
C PRO A 2 -12.89 -1.91 -49.80
N THR A 3 -11.77 -2.52 -50.01
CA THR A 3 -10.89 -3.05 -48.91
C THR A 3 -10.16 -1.97 -48.10
N ARG A 4 -9.83 -0.81 -48.67
CA ARG A 4 -9.16 0.29 -47.93
C ARG A 4 -10.07 0.97 -46.92
N ARG A 5 -11.38 1.08 -47.21
CA ARG A 5 -12.36 1.69 -46.30
C ARG A 5 -12.70 0.77 -45.13
N ALA A 6 -12.70 -0.55 -45.36
CA ALA A 6 -12.93 -1.53 -44.30
C ALA A 6 -11.78 -1.59 -43.30
N VAL A 7 -10.52 -1.49 -43.76
CA VAL A 7 -9.32 -1.45 -42.87
C VAL A 7 -9.29 -0.20 -42.01
N LEU A 8 -9.69 0.97 -42.52
CA LEU A 8 -9.78 2.20 -41.75
C LEU A 8 -10.86 2.13 -40.66
N LEU A 9 -11.99 1.50 -40.91
CA LEU A 9 -13.07 1.31 -39.93
C LEU A 9 -12.66 0.35 -38.80
N VAL A 10 -11.89 -0.68 -39.11
CA VAL A 10 -11.35 -1.63 -38.09
C VAL A 10 -10.29 -0.98 -37.21
N MET A 11 -9.44 -0.10 -37.77
CA MET A 11 -8.46 0.65 -36.95
C MET A 11 -9.11 1.68 -36.03
N LEU A 12 -10.24 2.30 -36.39
CA LEU A 12 -10.97 3.19 -35.50
C LEU A 12 -11.66 2.46 -34.35
N ALA A 13 -12.04 1.20 -34.52
CA ALA A 13 -12.67 0.40 -33.47
C ALA A 13 -11.67 -0.07 -32.37
N LEU A 14 -10.38 -0.14 -32.67
CA LEU A 14 -9.35 -0.51 -31.69
C LEU A 14 -8.87 0.67 -30.83
N ALA A 15 -9.17 1.92 -31.20
CA ALA A 15 -8.82 3.10 -30.41
C ALA A 15 -9.71 3.29 -29.16
N GLY A 16 -10.71 2.45 -28.96
CA GLY A 16 -11.68 2.52 -27.87
C GLY A 16 -11.30 1.79 -26.59
N CYS A 17 -10.08 1.23 -26.44
CA CYS A 17 -9.59 0.76 -25.15
C CYS A 17 -9.24 1.99 -24.30
N GLY A 18 -10.26 2.52 -23.63
CA GLY A 18 -10.16 3.65 -22.72
C GLY A 18 -9.14 3.38 -21.61
N PHE A 19 -7.91 3.80 -21.82
CA PHE A 19 -6.92 3.91 -20.76
C PHE A 19 -7.35 5.07 -19.86
N GLU A 20 -8.20 4.77 -18.89
CA GLU A 20 -8.57 5.76 -17.88
C GLU A 20 -7.39 5.96 -16.94
N LEU A 21 -6.75 7.12 -17.00
CA LEU A 21 -5.75 7.55 -16.04
C LEU A 21 -6.35 7.38 -14.63
N ARG A 22 -5.67 6.65 -13.77
CA ARG A 22 -6.08 6.46 -12.37
C ARG A 22 -6.28 7.84 -11.74
N ARG A 23 -7.54 8.22 -11.50
CA ARG A 23 -7.87 9.48 -10.83
C ARG A 23 -7.28 9.47 -9.43
N GLU A 24 -6.69 10.60 -9.04
CA GLU A 24 -6.26 10.79 -7.66
C GLU A 24 -7.49 10.68 -6.73
N PRO A 25 -7.34 10.02 -5.56
CA PRO A 25 -8.43 9.97 -4.59
C PRO A 25 -8.84 11.40 -4.17
N GLU A 26 -10.12 11.70 -4.20
CA GLU A 26 -10.66 12.93 -3.63
C GLU A 26 -10.93 12.73 -2.15
N PHE A 27 -10.43 13.64 -1.31
CA PHE A 27 -10.58 13.59 0.13
C PHE A 27 -11.62 14.64 0.57
N HIS A 28 -12.36 14.33 1.64
CA HIS A 28 -13.38 15.22 2.22
C HIS A 28 -12.87 15.97 3.45
N PHE A 29 -11.56 16.05 3.60
CA PHE A 29 -10.81 16.76 4.63
C PHE A 29 -9.50 17.26 4.01
N HIS A 30 -8.80 18.18 4.71
CA HIS A 30 -7.66 18.89 4.14
C HIS A 30 -6.33 18.53 4.82
N SER A 31 -6.38 17.98 6.02
CA SER A 31 -5.17 17.68 6.80
C SER A 31 -5.22 16.31 7.47
N VAL A 32 -4.03 15.69 7.58
CA VAL A 32 -3.87 14.34 8.13
C VAL A 32 -2.59 14.28 8.97
N ALA A 33 -2.60 13.51 10.05
CA ALA A 33 -1.42 13.17 10.84
C ALA A 33 -1.24 11.67 10.95
N LEU A 34 0.00 11.23 11.22
CA LEU A 34 0.34 9.84 11.51
C LEU A 34 0.67 9.70 12.99
N ALA A 35 0.12 8.66 13.63
CA ALA A 35 0.37 8.32 15.03
C ALA A 35 0.62 6.81 15.18
N GLY A 36 1.28 6.39 16.27
CA GLY A 36 1.46 4.98 16.62
C GLY A 36 2.50 4.21 15.79
N PHE A 37 3.06 4.79 14.74
CA PHE A 37 4.12 4.16 13.96
C PHE A 37 5.46 4.19 14.71
N LYS A 38 6.30 3.16 14.48
CA LYS A 38 7.69 3.18 14.92
C LYS A 38 8.46 4.28 14.18
N ALA A 39 9.47 4.86 14.85
CA ALA A 39 10.25 5.96 14.27
C ALA A 39 10.98 5.56 12.97
N ASP A 40 11.42 4.31 12.89
CA ASP A 40 12.16 3.70 11.78
C ASP A 40 11.25 2.90 10.81
N SER A 41 9.92 3.02 10.92
CA SER A 41 8.99 2.28 10.06
C SER A 41 9.11 2.69 8.59
N PRO A 42 9.54 1.76 7.70
CA PRO A 42 9.57 2.04 6.28
C PRO A 42 8.15 2.25 5.70
N LEU A 43 7.16 1.55 6.26
CA LEU A 43 5.76 1.73 5.86
C LEU A 43 5.28 3.15 6.17
N ALA A 44 5.63 3.69 7.35
CA ALA A 44 5.30 5.07 7.71
C ALA A 44 6.02 6.09 6.82
N ALA A 45 7.27 5.83 6.44
CA ALA A 45 8.03 6.70 5.54
C ALA A 45 7.36 6.77 4.16
N ASP A 46 7.03 5.63 3.58
CA ASP A 46 6.36 5.55 2.28
C ASP A 46 4.95 6.15 2.33
N LEU A 47 4.21 5.93 3.43
CA LEU A 47 2.88 6.53 3.61
C LEU A 47 2.97 8.06 3.70
N ARG A 48 3.96 8.62 4.45
CA ARG A 48 4.21 10.08 4.47
C ARG A 48 4.50 10.62 3.07
N GLN A 49 5.32 9.91 2.31
CA GLN A 49 5.66 10.30 0.94
C GLN A 49 4.40 10.30 0.05
N GLN A 50 3.56 9.29 0.16
CA GLN A 50 2.32 9.18 -0.63
C GLN A 50 1.30 10.27 -0.26
N LEU A 51 1.15 10.54 1.04
CA LEU A 51 0.30 11.64 1.54
C LEU A 51 0.82 13.01 1.08
N GLY A 52 2.15 13.23 1.12
CA GLY A 52 2.77 14.47 0.65
C GLY A 52 2.63 14.72 -0.86
N ARG A 53 2.37 13.67 -1.66
CA ARG A 53 2.05 13.79 -3.09
C ARG A 53 0.56 14.06 -3.35
N SER A 54 -0.28 13.86 -2.35
CA SER A 54 -1.72 14.14 -2.44
C SER A 54 -2.00 15.62 -2.12
N LYS A 55 -3.26 16.02 -2.25
CA LYS A 55 -3.72 17.37 -1.87
C LYS A 55 -3.86 17.58 -0.36
N LEU A 56 -3.54 16.57 0.45
CA LEU A 56 -3.65 16.63 1.90
C LEU A 56 -2.41 17.30 2.51
N LYS A 57 -2.64 18.18 3.48
CA LYS A 57 -1.58 18.72 4.32
C LYS A 57 -1.19 17.69 5.38
N LEU A 58 0.08 17.27 5.39
CA LEU A 58 0.59 16.40 6.43
C LEU A 58 0.99 17.25 7.66
N GLU A 59 0.31 17.02 8.77
CA GLU A 59 0.61 17.68 10.03
C GLU A 59 1.53 16.80 10.89
N SER A 60 2.51 17.45 11.53
CA SER A 60 3.40 16.79 12.49
C SER A 60 2.75 16.64 13.87
N ASP A 61 1.87 17.55 14.22
CA ASP A 61 1.07 17.53 15.45
C ASP A 61 -0.33 16.99 15.13
N GLN A 62 -0.67 15.84 15.73
CA GLN A 62 -1.96 15.20 15.53
C GLN A 62 -3.15 16.08 15.97
N ASN A 63 -2.95 17.02 16.90
CA ASN A 63 -4.01 17.93 17.36
C ASN A 63 -4.38 18.99 16.32
N ARG A 64 -3.54 19.18 15.29
CA ARG A 64 -3.75 20.15 14.21
C ARG A 64 -4.30 19.50 12.93
N ALA A 65 -4.39 18.19 12.91
CA ALA A 65 -4.94 17.45 11.77
C ALA A 65 -6.47 17.32 11.91
N GLU A 66 -7.16 17.15 10.79
CA GLU A 66 -8.58 16.80 10.78
C GLU A 66 -8.78 15.29 10.94
N VAL A 67 -7.84 14.50 10.41
CA VAL A 67 -7.84 13.04 10.50
C VAL A 67 -6.49 12.53 11.00
N VAL A 68 -6.50 11.57 11.91
CA VAL A 68 -5.31 10.89 12.42
C VAL A 68 -5.36 9.43 11.95
N ILE A 69 -4.31 9.00 11.25
CA ILE A 69 -4.06 7.59 10.94
C ILE A 69 -3.23 7.03 12.09
N GLU A 70 -3.82 6.20 12.92
CA GLU A 70 -3.15 5.62 14.06
C GLU A 70 -2.82 4.15 13.80
N ALA A 71 -1.52 3.81 13.76
CA ALA A 71 -1.05 2.45 13.65
C ALA A 71 -1.13 1.75 15.01
N VAL A 72 -1.81 0.62 15.04
CA VAL A 72 -1.87 -0.29 16.20
C VAL A 72 -0.83 -1.39 16.08
N ARG A 73 -0.55 -1.82 14.85
CA ARG A 73 0.50 -2.79 14.52
C ARG A 73 1.17 -2.39 13.20
N ASP A 74 2.47 -2.53 13.16
CA ASP A 74 3.29 -2.40 11.97
C ASP A 74 4.46 -3.38 12.09
N THR A 75 4.35 -4.55 11.45
CA THR A 75 5.34 -5.62 11.55
C THR A 75 5.62 -6.28 10.20
N ARG A 76 6.86 -6.72 10.06
CA ARG A 76 7.33 -7.59 8.98
C ARG A 76 7.85 -8.88 9.58
N ASP A 77 7.39 -10.00 9.06
CA ASP A 77 7.78 -11.34 9.50
C ASP A 77 8.32 -12.12 8.30
N LYS A 78 9.35 -12.93 8.55
CA LYS A 78 9.92 -13.88 7.60
C LYS A 78 9.95 -15.24 8.25
N THR A 79 9.32 -16.25 7.63
CA THR A 79 9.18 -17.59 8.19
C THR A 79 9.58 -18.63 7.16
N VAL A 80 10.29 -19.68 7.56
CA VAL A 80 10.57 -20.83 6.71
C VAL A 80 9.28 -21.63 6.52
N VAL A 81 8.91 -21.91 5.25
CA VAL A 81 7.75 -22.75 4.92
C VAL A 81 8.16 -24.08 4.30
N VAL A 82 9.30 -24.15 3.61
CA VAL A 82 9.84 -25.39 3.06
C VAL A 82 11.31 -25.51 3.40
N SER A 83 11.71 -26.69 3.92
CA SER A 83 13.10 -27.09 4.10
C SER A 83 13.33 -28.51 3.60
N THR A 84 14.59 -28.84 3.26
CA THR A 84 14.98 -30.22 2.90
C THR A 84 15.10 -31.07 4.18
N SER A 85 15.21 -32.40 4.00
CA SER A 85 15.51 -33.33 5.09
C SER A 85 16.86 -33.05 5.79
N ALA A 86 17.79 -32.37 5.12
CA ALA A 86 19.06 -31.91 5.66
C ALA A 86 18.96 -30.52 6.35
N GLY A 87 17.77 -29.97 6.54
CA GLY A 87 17.53 -28.69 7.19
C GLY A 87 17.83 -27.45 6.35
N GLN A 88 18.13 -27.61 5.06
CA GLN A 88 18.35 -26.45 4.17
C GLN A 88 17.04 -25.80 3.80
N VAL A 89 16.94 -24.48 3.94
CA VAL A 89 15.75 -23.69 3.55
C VAL A 89 15.60 -23.72 2.03
N ARG A 90 14.38 -23.95 1.57
CA ARG A 90 13.98 -23.89 0.16
C ARG A 90 12.98 -22.81 -0.15
N GLU A 91 12.19 -22.41 0.83
CA GLU A 91 11.15 -21.40 0.65
C GLU A 91 10.92 -20.59 1.92
N TRP A 92 10.85 -19.28 1.75
CA TRP A 92 10.46 -18.33 2.77
C TRP A 92 9.06 -17.79 2.50
N GLN A 93 8.29 -17.61 3.55
CA GLN A 93 7.09 -16.77 3.53
C GLN A 93 7.42 -15.42 4.16
N LEU A 94 7.19 -14.36 3.39
CA LEU A 94 7.29 -12.98 3.83
C LEU A 94 5.89 -12.48 4.17
N ARG A 95 5.74 -11.82 5.29
CA ARG A 95 4.46 -11.27 5.73
C ARG A 95 4.63 -9.85 6.24
N LEU A 96 3.78 -8.95 5.74
CA LEU A 96 3.62 -7.60 6.24
C LEU A 96 2.24 -7.49 6.89
N ARG A 97 2.18 -7.00 8.12
CA ARG A 97 0.94 -6.74 8.86
C ARG A 97 0.88 -5.30 9.31
N MET A 98 -0.23 -4.66 9.01
CA MET A 98 -0.57 -3.33 9.46
C MET A 98 -1.99 -3.34 10.01
N ASP A 99 -2.13 -3.05 11.30
CA ASP A 99 -3.44 -2.77 11.89
C ASP A 99 -3.48 -1.28 12.18
N TYR A 100 -4.54 -0.61 11.78
CA TYR A 100 -4.70 0.81 11.97
C TYR A 100 -6.17 1.18 12.19
N LEU A 101 -6.37 2.37 12.70
CA LEU A 101 -7.67 3.02 12.80
C LEU A 101 -7.58 4.44 12.28
N LEU A 102 -8.71 5.05 11.96
CA LEU A 102 -8.81 6.47 11.64
C LEU A 102 -9.68 7.14 12.70
N ARG A 103 -9.20 8.26 13.22
CA ARG A 103 -9.93 9.04 14.23
C ARG A 103 -9.76 10.54 14.00
N THR A 104 -10.61 11.32 14.65
CA THR A 104 -10.39 12.74 14.81
C THR A 104 -9.31 13.01 15.87
N PRO A 105 -8.74 14.21 15.96
CA PRO A 105 -7.85 14.60 17.07
C PRO A 105 -8.49 14.42 18.44
N SER A 106 -9.81 14.64 18.57
CA SER A 106 -10.57 14.45 19.80
C SER A 106 -10.80 12.97 20.18
N GLY A 107 -10.43 12.03 19.31
CA GLY A 107 -10.53 10.59 19.57
C GLY A 107 -11.79 9.92 19.01
N GLU A 108 -12.66 10.63 18.30
CA GLU A 108 -13.82 10.04 17.66
C GLU A 108 -13.39 9.13 16.51
N LEU A 109 -13.89 7.90 16.47
CA LEU A 109 -13.54 6.92 15.46
C LEU A 109 -14.26 7.22 14.13
N LEU A 110 -13.45 7.45 13.09
CA LEU A 110 -13.90 7.59 11.70
C LEU A 110 -13.88 6.25 10.95
N LEU A 111 -12.90 5.40 11.28
CA LEU A 111 -12.80 4.02 10.81
C LEU A 111 -12.32 3.16 11.98
N PRO A 112 -13.03 2.09 12.33
CA PRO A 112 -12.59 1.18 13.39
C PRO A 112 -11.31 0.45 12.97
N ARG A 113 -10.66 -0.19 13.95
CA ARG A 113 -9.44 -0.98 13.71
C ARG A 113 -9.61 -1.89 12.50
N THR A 114 -8.71 -1.73 11.59
CA THR A 114 -8.68 -2.44 10.31
C THR A 114 -7.35 -3.16 10.18
N GLU A 115 -7.42 -4.45 9.90
CA GLU A 115 -6.25 -5.30 9.70
C GLU A 115 -5.93 -5.43 8.21
N LEU A 116 -4.67 -5.20 7.86
CA LEU A 116 -4.11 -5.47 6.55
C LEU A 116 -2.99 -6.50 6.71
N THR A 117 -3.13 -7.62 6.03
CA THR A 117 -2.10 -8.66 5.96
C THR A 117 -1.77 -8.95 4.51
N MET A 118 -0.49 -8.80 4.17
CA MET A 118 0.05 -9.14 2.87
C MET A 118 1.04 -10.28 3.04
N THR A 119 0.99 -11.26 2.16
CA THR A 119 1.89 -12.43 2.19
C THR A 119 2.48 -12.64 0.80
N ARG A 120 3.77 -12.98 0.74
CA ARG A 120 4.49 -13.40 -0.47
C ARG A 120 5.38 -14.58 -0.13
N GLU A 121 5.51 -15.48 -1.06
CA GLU A 121 6.45 -16.61 -0.99
C GLU A 121 7.67 -16.31 -1.85
N MET A 122 8.83 -16.78 -1.40
CA MET A 122 10.10 -16.57 -2.07
C MET A 122 10.92 -17.86 -2.00
N ASN A 123 11.20 -18.46 -3.16
CA ASN A 123 12.13 -19.59 -3.26
C ASN A 123 13.53 -19.13 -2.83
N TYR A 124 14.26 -20.01 -2.16
CA TYR A 124 15.58 -19.70 -1.64
C TYR A 124 16.60 -20.79 -2.00
N THR A 125 17.81 -20.35 -2.35
CA THR A 125 19.01 -21.18 -2.49
C THR A 125 20.21 -20.42 -1.97
N GLU A 126 21.08 -21.08 -1.21
CA GLU A 126 22.26 -20.45 -0.62
C GLU A 126 23.20 -19.84 -1.67
N SER A 127 23.34 -20.51 -2.83
CA SER A 127 24.18 -20.01 -3.94
C SER A 127 23.71 -18.67 -4.52
N GLN A 128 22.49 -18.23 -4.22
CA GLN A 128 21.89 -16.99 -4.70
C GLN A 128 21.54 -16.02 -3.57
N ALA A 129 22.10 -16.19 -2.39
CA ALA A 129 21.71 -15.46 -1.18
C ALA A 129 21.60 -13.93 -1.42
N LEU A 130 22.61 -13.30 -2.05
CA LEU A 130 22.61 -11.86 -2.30
C LEU A 130 21.47 -11.43 -3.25
N ALA A 131 21.22 -12.19 -4.31
CA ALA A 131 20.09 -11.92 -5.21
C ALA A 131 18.75 -12.08 -4.49
N LYS A 132 18.66 -13.04 -3.55
CA LYS A 132 17.45 -13.28 -2.75
C LYS A 132 17.20 -12.19 -1.72
N GLU A 133 18.22 -11.56 -1.16
CA GLU A 133 18.06 -10.36 -0.31
C GLU A 133 17.47 -9.18 -1.09
N GLN A 134 17.89 -8.99 -2.34
CA GLN A 134 17.33 -7.96 -3.21
C GLN A 134 15.88 -8.26 -3.59
N GLU A 135 15.56 -9.53 -3.90
CA GLU A 135 14.20 -9.98 -4.19
C GLU A 135 13.29 -9.78 -2.98
N GLU A 136 13.73 -10.15 -1.78
CA GLU A 136 13.01 -9.93 -0.52
C GLU A 136 12.66 -8.45 -0.32
N ALA A 137 13.65 -7.56 -0.51
CA ALA A 137 13.44 -6.13 -0.39
C ALA A 137 12.41 -5.61 -1.43
N GLN A 138 12.40 -6.16 -2.65
CA GLN A 138 11.42 -5.80 -3.67
C GLN A 138 10.02 -6.28 -3.30
N LEU A 139 9.89 -7.51 -2.78
CA LEU A 139 8.62 -8.08 -2.34
C LEU A 139 8.02 -7.27 -1.19
N TYR A 140 8.83 -6.87 -0.19
CA TYR A 140 8.35 -6.00 0.88
C TYR A 140 7.92 -4.63 0.37
N ARG A 141 8.65 -4.01 -0.57
CA ARG A 141 8.22 -2.74 -1.19
C ARG A 141 6.90 -2.87 -1.93
N ALA A 142 6.70 -3.97 -2.67
CA ALA A 142 5.44 -4.23 -3.35
C ALA A 142 4.28 -4.38 -2.36
N MET A 143 4.45 -5.17 -1.30
CA MET A 143 3.45 -5.33 -0.23
C MET A 143 3.13 -4.00 0.46
N GLN A 144 4.15 -3.15 0.73
CA GLN A 144 3.93 -1.82 1.30
C GLN A 144 3.10 -0.93 0.38
N SER A 145 3.44 -0.91 -0.90
CA SER A 145 2.69 -0.14 -1.90
C SER A 145 1.21 -0.57 -1.94
N ASP A 146 0.95 -1.89 -1.91
CA ASP A 146 -0.40 -2.44 -1.88
C ASP A 146 -1.16 -2.03 -0.61
N ALA A 147 -0.51 -2.10 0.57
CA ALA A 147 -1.08 -1.69 1.84
C ALA A 147 -1.42 -0.18 1.84
N ILE A 148 -0.46 0.66 1.43
CA ILE A 148 -0.65 2.11 1.35
C ILE A 148 -1.79 2.47 0.40
N ASN A 149 -1.87 1.83 -0.76
CA ASN A 149 -2.97 2.04 -1.69
C ASN A 149 -4.34 1.70 -1.07
N GLN A 150 -4.41 0.68 -0.20
CA GLN A 150 -5.64 0.35 0.51
C GLN A 150 -5.98 1.41 1.56
N VAL A 151 -4.98 1.89 2.32
CA VAL A 151 -5.16 2.99 3.29
C VAL A 151 -5.68 4.24 2.58
N MET A 152 -5.06 4.65 1.47
CA MET A 152 -5.46 5.83 0.69
C MET A 152 -6.90 5.74 0.17
N ARG A 153 -7.32 4.57 -0.31
CA ARG A 153 -8.72 4.36 -0.73
C ARG A 153 -9.71 4.49 0.43
N ARG A 154 -9.35 3.99 1.61
CA ARG A 154 -10.22 4.09 2.80
C ARG A 154 -10.26 5.52 3.33
N LEU A 155 -9.12 6.23 3.31
CA LEU A 155 -9.08 7.66 3.61
C LEU A 155 -10.02 8.47 2.72
N ALA A 156 -10.03 8.21 1.41
CA ALA A 156 -10.91 8.90 0.48
C ALA A 156 -12.41 8.66 0.76
N ALA A 157 -12.75 7.55 1.39
CA ALA A 157 -14.13 7.21 1.76
C ALA A 157 -14.56 7.85 3.10
N VAL A 158 -13.64 8.41 3.89
CA VAL A 158 -13.94 9.02 5.19
C VAL A 158 -14.73 10.30 5.01
N ARG A 159 -15.76 10.48 5.83
CA ARG A 159 -16.51 11.70 6.02
C ARG A 159 -16.31 12.16 7.45
N LEU A 160 -16.06 13.46 7.65
CA LEU A 160 -16.02 14.01 8.99
C LEU A 160 -17.44 14.13 9.54
N PRO A 161 -17.64 13.90 10.84
CA PRO A 161 -18.91 14.23 11.48
C PRO A 161 -19.16 15.73 11.36
N GLY A 162 -20.40 16.08 11.06
CA GLY A 162 -20.86 17.48 10.90
C GLY A 162 -20.96 18.21 12.22
#